data_fa99c098a0f58bd13aaf078cb7c11e43
#
_entry.id   fa99c098a0f58bd13aaf078cb7c11e43
#
_cell.length_a   1.000
_cell.length_b   1.000
_cell.length_c   1.000
_cell.angle_alpha   90.00
_cell.angle_beta   90.00
_cell.angle_gamma   90.00
#
_symmetry.space_group_name_H-M   'P 1'
#
loop_
_entity.id
_entity.type
_entity.pdbx_description
1 polymer ?
#
loop_
_entity_poly.entity_id
_entity_poly.type
_entity_poly.pdbx_seq_one_letter_code
_entity_poly.pdbx_strand_id
1 'polypeptide(L)'
;MIMQDGVGHVCGMQLGNRVCFIDSRAGLCYYCFSKSHVYPGERMAKSPYEKAYFQILKEELVPALGCTEPIAVAFAAAKARDVLGTMPDKVVLHCSGGLIKNIKCVVVPNTGNLVGIEASALAGVVGGDASLDLEVLSALTEADIDQVRSLLMANICEVKLLETKLNLHFIVRVEKDGESAEVEIKNLHTNIVRIAKNDVTIHQINEEKGKYYGVMTDRSSLRIDRIVEFADNVELSLLKDVFAKQVAYNMAIAEDGLSSDYGVMIGKAILANDASLPGKIKAYAASASEARMCGSQLPVVTNSGSGNQGIAASVPIVLYAKEKGFSEERMYRALAVANLLTIYQKTHIGRLSAFCGAVSACCGAGAGITFLEIGRAHV
;
A
#
# COMPACT_ATOMS: atom_id res chain seq x y z
N MET A 1 -15.48 36.71 -7.77
CA MET A 1 -16.22 36.92 -6.54
C MET A 1 -15.53 36.06 -5.49
N ILE A 2 -14.95 36.69 -4.48
CA ILE A 2 -14.26 36.01 -3.38
C ILE A 2 -15.32 35.69 -2.34
N MET A 3 -15.55 34.42 -2.06
CA MET A 3 -16.39 34.01 -0.92
C MET A 3 -15.48 33.72 0.27
N GLN A 4 -15.66 34.50 1.35
CA GLN A 4 -15.06 34.23 2.64
C GLN A 4 -16.04 33.43 3.49
N ASP A 5 -15.69 32.20 3.85
CA ASP A 5 -16.38 31.49 4.91
C ASP A 5 -15.75 31.84 6.25
N GLY A 6 -16.58 31.98 7.28
CA GLY A 6 -16.24 32.50 8.60
C GLY A 6 -15.28 31.68 9.46
N VAL A 7 -14.48 30.78 8.88
CA VAL A 7 -13.40 30.03 9.53
C VAL A 7 -12.10 30.24 8.74
N GLY A 8 -11.64 31.33 8.86
CA GLY A 8 -10.52 32.19 8.51
C GLY A 8 -9.30 31.67 7.79
N HIS A 9 -9.24 30.66 6.93
CA HIS A 9 -7.95 30.29 6.30
C HIS A 9 -8.00 29.61 4.92
N VAL A 10 -9.15 29.47 4.27
CA VAL A 10 -9.24 28.94 2.90
C VAL A 10 -9.87 29.99 2.01
N CYS A 11 -9.15 30.45 1.00
CA CYS A 11 -9.67 31.39 0.00
C CYS A 11 -10.06 30.64 -1.26
N GLY A 12 -11.33 30.62 -1.62
CA GLY A 12 -11.82 30.09 -2.88
C GLY A 12 -11.86 31.17 -3.94
N MET A 13 -11.20 30.98 -5.08
CA MET A 13 -11.25 31.85 -6.22
C MET A 13 -11.95 31.18 -7.39
N GLN A 14 -13.04 31.77 -7.88
CA GLN A 14 -13.76 31.30 -9.05
C GLN A 14 -13.21 31.97 -10.31
N LEU A 15 -12.62 31.15 -11.20
CA LEU A 15 -12.12 31.58 -12.51
C LEU A 15 -12.98 30.92 -13.60
N GLY A 16 -14.01 31.61 -14.04
CA GLY A 16 -15.01 31.07 -14.97
C GLY A 16 -15.78 29.89 -14.35
N ASN A 17 -15.80 28.73 -15.02
CA ASN A 17 -16.44 27.50 -14.51
C ASN A 17 -15.53 26.65 -13.58
N ARG A 18 -14.46 27.21 -13.04
CA ARG A 18 -13.49 26.51 -12.18
C ARG A 18 -13.50 27.13 -10.79
N VAL A 19 -13.46 26.29 -9.76
CA VAL A 19 -13.29 26.71 -8.36
C VAL A 19 -11.94 26.21 -7.89
N CYS A 20 -11.06 27.16 -7.50
CA CYS A 20 -9.74 26.86 -6.94
C CYS A 20 -9.74 27.19 -5.44
N PHE A 21 -9.21 26.30 -4.61
CA PHE A 21 -8.99 26.56 -3.19
C PHE A 21 -7.49 26.78 -2.93
N ILE A 22 -7.16 27.86 -2.25
CA ILE A 22 -5.79 28.20 -1.86
C ILE A 22 -5.77 28.26 -0.34
N ASP A 23 -4.92 27.47 0.31
CA ASP A 23 -4.58 27.66 1.71
C ASP A 23 -3.50 28.73 1.82
N SER A 24 -3.86 29.89 2.36
CA SER A 24 -2.97 31.03 2.47
C SER A 24 -1.80 30.84 3.45
N ARG A 25 -1.81 29.79 4.29
CA ARG A 25 -0.73 29.46 5.23
C ARG A 25 0.30 28.48 4.67
N ALA A 26 -0.12 27.61 3.74
CA ALA A 26 0.74 26.55 3.22
C ALA A 26 1.32 26.86 1.82
N GLY A 27 0.89 27.92 1.13
CA GLY A 27 1.33 28.25 -0.22
C GLY A 27 0.99 27.20 -1.28
N LEU A 28 0.10 26.26 -0.98
CA LEU A 28 -0.27 25.14 -1.83
C LEU A 28 -1.59 25.42 -2.54
N CYS A 29 -1.57 25.39 -3.87
CA CYS A 29 -2.76 25.47 -4.70
C CYS A 29 -3.41 24.07 -4.81
N TYR A 30 -4.57 23.90 -4.17
CA TYR A 30 -5.38 22.69 -4.35
C TYR A 30 -6.19 22.78 -5.64
N TYR A 31 -6.15 21.73 -6.43
CA TYR A 31 -6.68 21.56 -7.79
C TYR A 31 -7.99 22.27 -8.11
N CYS A 32 -8.03 22.87 -9.33
CA CYS A 32 -9.24 23.43 -9.94
C CYS A 32 -10.13 22.33 -10.53
N PHE A 33 -11.37 22.22 -10.06
CA PHE A 33 -12.39 21.42 -10.74
C PHE A 33 -13.23 22.29 -11.67
N SER A 34 -13.44 21.84 -12.91
CA SER A 34 -14.42 22.49 -13.81
C SER A 34 -15.81 21.92 -13.52
N LYS A 35 -16.81 22.78 -13.40
CA LYS A 35 -18.21 22.35 -13.42
C LYS A 35 -18.54 21.81 -14.81
N SER A 36 -18.48 20.50 -15.01
CA SER A 36 -19.17 19.89 -16.15
C SER A 36 -20.65 19.83 -15.78
N HIS A 37 -21.51 20.43 -16.59
CA HIS A 37 -22.97 20.32 -16.45
C HIS A 37 -23.36 18.89 -16.81
N VAL A 38 -23.66 18.09 -15.80
CA VAL A 38 -24.35 16.80 -16.01
C VAL A 38 -25.83 17.07 -15.82
N TYR A 39 -26.62 16.90 -16.88
CA TYR A 39 -28.06 16.98 -16.80
C TYR A 39 -28.61 15.77 -16.03
N PRO A 40 -29.57 15.93 -15.10
CA PRO A 40 -30.20 14.81 -14.43
C PRO A 40 -31.14 14.10 -15.40
N GLY A 41 -30.88 12.83 -15.70
CA GLY A 41 -31.84 11.98 -16.38
C GLY A 41 -31.36 11.02 -17.45
N GLU A 42 -30.13 11.11 -17.97
CA GLU A 42 -29.62 10.11 -18.90
C GLU A 42 -28.67 9.15 -18.18
N ARG A 43 -29.02 7.84 -18.13
CA ARG A 43 -28.04 6.79 -17.84
C ARG A 43 -26.96 6.88 -18.92
N MET A 44 -25.85 7.52 -18.60
CA MET A 44 -24.70 7.55 -19.47
C MET A 44 -24.27 6.11 -19.78
N ALA A 45 -23.95 5.85 -21.05
CA ALA A 45 -23.37 4.58 -21.46
C ALA A 45 -22.15 4.29 -20.55
N LYS A 46 -21.99 3.01 -20.11
CA LYS A 46 -20.85 2.60 -19.27
C LYS A 46 -19.56 3.19 -19.83
N SER A 47 -18.82 3.92 -19.01
CA SER A 47 -17.57 4.55 -19.43
C SER A 47 -16.65 3.49 -20.05
N PRO A 48 -16.02 3.71 -21.20
CA PRO A 48 -15.11 2.76 -21.84
C PRO A 48 -13.92 2.38 -20.93
N TYR A 49 -13.67 3.20 -19.88
CA TYR A 49 -12.59 2.99 -18.90
C TYR A 49 -13.05 2.26 -17.63
N GLU A 50 -14.35 2.03 -17.43
CA GLU A 50 -14.89 1.43 -16.20
C GLU A 50 -14.23 0.08 -15.87
N LYS A 51 -14.13 -0.80 -16.86
CA LYS A 51 -13.50 -2.13 -16.70
C LYS A 51 -12.02 -2.01 -16.32
N ALA A 52 -11.29 -1.10 -16.98
CA ALA A 52 -9.86 -0.89 -16.72
C ALA A 52 -9.64 -0.32 -15.31
N TYR A 53 -10.42 0.67 -14.89
CA TYR A 53 -10.27 1.29 -13.57
C TYR A 53 -10.63 0.34 -12.44
N PHE A 54 -11.68 -0.46 -12.62
CA PHE A 54 -12.03 -1.50 -11.68
C PHE A 54 -10.93 -2.57 -11.55
N GLN A 55 -10.36 -3.00 -12.67
CA GLN A 55 -9.25 -3.94 -12.67
C GLN A 55 -7.99 -3.35 -12.01
N ILE A 56 -7.67 -2.08 -12.27
CA ILE A 56 -6.57 -1.37 -11.62
C ILE A 56 -6.76 -1.35 -10.09
N LEU A 57 -7.97 -1.07 -9.61
CA LEU A 57 -8.27 -1.11 -8.18
C LEU A 57 -8.00 -2.51 -7.58
N LYS A 58 -8.44 -3.58 -8.26
CA LYS A 58 -8.20 -4.95 -7.80
C LYS A 58 -6.72 -5.33 -7.75
N GLU A 59 -5.94 -4.86 -8.71
CA GLU A 59 -4.50 -5.12 -8.79
C GLU A 59 -3.70 -4.38 -7.71
N GLU A 60 -4.18 -3.23 -7.25
CA GLU A 60 -3.45 -2.36 -6.34
C GLU A 60 -3.91 -2.45 -4.89
N LEU A 61 -5.17 -2.82 -4.68
CA LEU A 61 -5.77 -2.95 -3.35
C LEU A 61 -5.70 -4.40 -2.87
N VAL A 62 -4.52 -4.80 -2.43
CA VAL A 62 -4.20 -6.18 -2.05
C VAL A 62 -4.02 -6.26 -0.53
N PRO A 63 -4.61 -7.26 0.14
CA PRO A 63 -4.32 -7.54 1.54
C PRO A 63 -2.83 -7.84 1.74
N ALA A 64 -2.27 -7.34 2.83
CA ALA A 64 -0.88 -7.62 3.22
C ALA A 64 -0.74 -7.54 4.74
N LEU A 65 0.07 -8.43 5.29
CA LEU A 65 0.43 -8.45 6.70
C LEU A 65 1.72 -7.66 6.91
N GLY A 66 1.70 -6.70 7.83
CA GLY A 66 2.89 -5.90 8.18
C GLY A 66 3.52 -5.15 7.01
N CYS A 67 4.84 -4.96 7.03
CA CYS A 67 5.58 -4.27 5.98
C CYS A 67 5.82 -5.20 4.77
N THR A 68 5.49 -4.72 3.57
CA THR A 68 5.53 -5.53 2.35
C THR A 68 6.92 -5.96 1.92
N GLU A 69 7.95 -5.18 2.20
CA GLU A 69 9.33 -5.51 1.82
C GLU A 69 9.91 -6.69 2.63
N PRO A 70 9.82 -6.73 3.99
CA PRO A 70 10.19 -7.92 4.76
C PRO A 70 9.44 -9.17 4.33
N ILE A 71 8.14 -9.02 4.07
CA ILE A 71 7.29 -10.12 3.63
C ILE A 71 7.71 -10.64 2.25
N ALA A 72 8.08 -9.75 1.31
CA ALA A 72 8.57 -10.16 -0.01
C ALA A 72 9.88 -10.97 0.10
N VAL A 73 10.77 -10.59 1.03
CA VAL A 73 11.99 -11.36 1.31
C VAL A 73 11.65 -12.72 1.88
N ALA A 74 10.73 -12.80 2.85
CA ALA A 74 10.28 -14.06 3.42
C ALA A 74 9.61 -14.97 2.36
N PHE A 75 8.78 -14.39 1.49
CA PHE A 75 8.14 -15.10 0.37
C PHE A 75 9.18 -15.72 -0.59
N ALA A 76 10.18 -14.94 -1.01
CA ALA A 76 11.23 -15.45 -1.89
C ALA A 76 12.07 -16.54 -1.20
N ALA A 77 12.34 -16.38 0.09
CA ALA A 77 13.11 -17.35 0.88
C ALA A 77 12.34 -18.67 1.09
N ALA A 78 11.05 -18.60 1.40
CA ALA A 78 10.17 -19.76 1.46
C ALA A 78 10.13 -20.50 0.10
N LYS A 79 9.97 -19.74 -0.99
CA LYS A 79 9.97 -20.30 -2.34
C LYS A 79 11.31 -20.95 -2.71
N ALA A 80 12.42 -20.33 -2.35
CA ALA A 80 13.75 -20.90 -2.58
C ALA A 80 13.96 -22.20 -1.79
N ARG A 81 13.53 -22.27 -0.51
CA ARG A 81 13.54 -23.50 0.28
C ARG A 81 12.67 -24.59 -0.38
N ASP A 82 11.48 -24.26 -0.87
CA ASP A 82 10.60 -25.24 -1.54
C ASP A 82 11.25 -25.80 -2.81
N VAL A 83 11.96 -24.99 -3.57
CA VAL A 83 12.72 -25.43 -4.75
C VAL A 83 13.93 -26.29 -4.36
N LEU A 84 14.62 -25.94 -3.29
CA LEU A 84 15.73 -26.74 -2.75
C LEU A 84 15.22 -28.11 -2.29
N GLY A 85 14.04 -28.16 -1.64
CA GLY A 85 13.37 -29.36 -1.16
C GLY A 85 13.78 -29.79 0.25
N THR A 86 14.62 -29.01 0.93
CA THR A 86 15.11 -29.27 2.29
C THR A 86 15.43 -27.96 3.02
N MET A 87 15.58 -28.06 4.35
CA MET A 87 16.03 -26.94 5.17
C MET A 87 17.50 -26.57 4.84
N PRO A 88 17.78 -25.32 4.41
CA PRO A 88 19.15 -24.92 4.08
C PRO A 88 20.01 -24.73 5.31
N ASP A 89 21.30 -24.86 5.15
CA ASP A 89 22.32 -24.52 6.16
C ASP A 89 23.04 -23.21 5.84
N LYS A 90 22.77 -22.61 4.66
CA LYS A 90 23.28 -21.29 4.30
C LYS A 90 22.24 -20.53 3.46
N VAL A 91 22.09 -19.24 3.75
CA VAL A 91 21.21 -18.32 3.03
C VAL A 91 22.02 -17.09 2.61
N VAL A 92 21.96 -16.72 1.34
CA VAL A 92 22.65 -15.52 0.83
C VAL A 92 21.62 -14.64 0.11
N LEU A 93 21.54 -13.38 0.51
CA LEU A 93 20.69 -12.40 -0.15
C LEU A 93 21.54 -11.35 -0.87
N HIS A 94 21.23 -11.10 -2.11
CA HIS A 94 21.73 -9.92 -2.83
C HIS A 94 20.58 -8.93 -2.95
N CYS A 95 20.70 -7.75 -2.34
CA CYS A 95 19.61 -6.79 -2.20
C CYS A 95 19.97 -5.41 -2.74
N SER A 96 19.06 -4.77 -3.48
CA SER A 96 19.18 -3.36 -3.85
C SER A 96 19.31 -2.46 -2.61
N GLY A 97 20.02 -1.35 -2.73
CA GLY A 97 20.19 -0.39 -1.63
C GLY A 97 18.85 0.17 -1.12
N GLY A 98 17.85 0.31 -1.99
CA GLY A 98 16.49 0.71 -1.63
C GLY A 98 15.82 -0.30 -0.69
N LEU A 99 15.94 -1.59 -0.99
CA LEU A 99 15.39 -2.65 -0.16
C LEU A 99 16.09 -2.72 1.21
N ILE A 100 17.44 -2.68 1.22
CA ILE A 100 18.23 -2.69 2.48
C ILE A 100 17.80 -1.56 3.39
N LYS A 101 17.73 -0.33 2.85
CA LYS A 101 17.27 0.85 3.60
C LYS A 101 15.87 0.65 4.21
N ASN A 102 14.94 0.07 3.45
CA ASN A 102 13.54 -0.03 3.87
C ASN A 102 13.30 -1.11 4.92
N ILE A 103 14.13 -2.17 4.97
CA ILE A 103 13.91 -3.30 5.89
C ILE A 103 14.77 -3.22 7.17
N LYS A 104 15.91 -2.54 7.12
CA LYS A 104 16.94 -2.59 8.17
C LYS A 104 16.43 -2.47 9.61
N CYS A 105 15.39 -1.67 9.84
CA CYS A 105 14.86 -1.39 11.19
C CYS A 105 13.36 -1.73 11.30
N VAL A 106 12.82 -2.56 10.42
CA VAL A 106 11.40 -2.90 10.40
C VAL A 106 11.19 -4.24 11.10
N VAL A 107 10.19 -4.30 11.95
CA VAL A 107 9.75 -5.53 12.59
C VAL A 107 9.14 -6.47 11.54
N VAL A 108 9.61 -7.70 11.54
CA VAL A 108 9.07 -8.77 10.69
C VAL A 108 7.77 -9.28 11.32
N PRO A 109 6.65 -9.27 10.60
CA PRO A 109 5.36 -9.70 11.15
C PRO A 109 5.40 -11.13 11.68
N ASN A 110 4.64 -11.40 12.74
CA ASN A 110 4.48 -12.72 13.35
C ASN A 110 5.79 -13.40 13.86
N THR A 111 6.85 -12.62 14.11
CA THR A 111 8.15 -13.18 14.54
C THR A 111 8.56 -12.83 15.98
N GLY A 112 7.63 -12.34 16.80
CA GLY A 112 7.96 -11.92 18.16
C GLY A 112 8.99 -10.78 18.20
N ASN A 113 8.78 -9.76 17.36
CA ASN A 113 9.60 -8.53 17.23
C ASN A 113 11.02 -8.72 16.64
N LEU A 114 11.28 -9.75 15.88
CA LEU A 114 12.52 -9.85 15.11
C LEU A 114 12.57 -8.77 14.03
N VAL A 115 13.76 -8.24 13.77
CA VAL A 115 13.97 -7.06 12.91
C VAL A 115 15.01 -7.38 11.83
N GLY A 116 14.81 -6.85 10.64
CA GLY A 116 15.82 -6.83 9.59
C GLY A 116 15.61 -7.87 8.49
N ILE A 117 16.54 -7.84 7.52
CA ILE A 117 16.49 -8.66 6.32
C ILE A 117 16.73 -10.13 6.62
N GLU A 118 17.74 -10.41 7.44
CA GLU A 118 18.14 -11.76 7.85
C GLU A 118 16.97 -12.45 8.57
N ALA A 119 16.32 -11.74 9.50
CA ALA A 119 15.15 -12.26 10.20
C ALA A 119 14.00 -12.54 9.23
N SER A 120 13.78 -11.67 8.25
CA SER A 120 12.76 -11.87 7.22
C SER A 120 13.01 -13.13 6.39
N ALA A 121 14.24 -13.30 5.91
CA ALA A 121 14.62 -14.46 5.10
C ALA A 121 14.52 -15.76 5.91
N LEU A 122 15.04 -15.78 7.14
CA LEU A 122 15.03 -16.96 7.97
C LEU A 122 13.61 -17.34 8.43
N ALA A 123 12.73 -16.36 8.71
CA ALA A 123 11.32 -16.64 8.98
C ALA A 123 10.63 -17.30 7.77
N GLY A 124 10.91 -16.84 6.55
CA GLY A 124 10.42 -17.48 5.33
C GLY A 124 10.95 -18.90 5.14
N VAL A 125 12.24 -19.11 5.40
CA VAL A 125 12.88 -20.42 5.29
C VAL A 125 12.33 -21.42 6.31
N VAL A 126 12.09 -21.00 7.56
CA VAL A 126 11.66 -21.92 8.64
C VAL A 126 10.19 -22.29 8.51
N GLY A 127 9.30 -21.32 8.52
CA GLY A 127 7.84 -21.59 8.62
C GLY A 127 7.01 -20.86 7.57
N GLY A 128 7.63 -20.22 6.54
CA GLY A 128 6.90 -19.53 5.51
C GLY A 128 6.15 -20.47 4.56
N ASP A 129 4.90 -20.14 4.24
CA ASP A 129 4.11 -20.79 3.18
C ASP A 129 4.08 -19.90 1.94
N ALA A 130 4.89 -20.26 0.93
CA ALA A 130 4.99 -19.48 -0.31
C ALA A 130 3.71 -19.48 -1.16
N SER A 131 2.72 -20.31 -0.85
CA SER A 131 1.42 -20.30 -1.54
C SER A 131 0.52 -19.14 -1.12
N LEU A 132 0.85 -18.49 0.00
CA LEU A 132 0.08 -17.39 0.59
C LEU A 132 0.62 -16.00 0.18
N ASP A 133 1.55 -15.90 -0.76
CA ASP A 133 2.11 -14.65 -1.26
C ASP A 133 2.54 -13.68 -0.11
N LEU A 134 1.89 -12.50 -0.01
CA LEU A 134 2.19 -11.50 1.02
C LEU A 134 1.61 -11.83 2.41
N GLU A 135 1.01 -12.98 2.60
CA GLU A 135 0.59 -13.54 3.89
C GLU A 135 1.45 -14.76 4.28
N VAL A 136 2.61 -14.94 3.64
CA VAL A 136 3.56 -16.06 3.78
C VAL A 136 3.92 -16.42 5.23
N LEU A 137 3.91 -15.47 6.15
CA LEU A 137 4.26 -15.66 7.57
C LEU A 137 3.04 -15.77 8.49
N SER A 138 1.82 -15.89 7.96
CA SER A 138 0.59 -15.90 8.76
C SER A 138 0.46 -17.10 9.69
N ALA A 139 1.09 -18.21 9.36
CA ALA A 139 1.01 -19.48 10.11
C ALA A 139 2.24 -19.78 10.98
N LEU A 140 3.17 -18.82 11.17
CA LEU A 140 4.34 -19.02 12.03
C LEU A 140 3.93 -19.37 13.48
N THR A 141 4.59 -20.39 14.01
CA THR A 141 4.43 -20.83 15.40
C THR A 141 5.55 -20.30 16.29
N GLU A 142 5.37 -20.34 17.62
CA GLU A 142 6.44 -19.99 18.57
C GLU A 142 7.69 -20.88 18.40
N ALA A 143 7.52 -22.15 18.05
CA ALA A 143 8.64 -23.06 17.78
C ALA A 143 9.43 -22.61 16.54
N ASP A 144 8.75 -22.14 15.49
CA ASP A 144 9.42 -21.59 14.30
C ASP A 144 10.20 -20.32 14.66
N ILE A 145 9.62 -19.44 15.49
CA ILE A 145 10.27 -18.21 15.95
C ILE A 145 11.56 -18.53 16.73
N ASP A 146 11.52 -19.52 17.62
CA ASP A 146 12.69 -19.95 18.38
C ASP A 146 13.76 -20.57 17.46
N GLN A 147 13.34 -21.30 16.44
CA GLN A 147 14.26 -21.80 15.41
C GLN A 147 14.89 -20.65 14.62
N VAL A 148 14.10 -19.64 14.22
CA VAL A 148 14.63 -18.43 13.55
C VAL A 148 15.68 -17.73 14.42
N ARG A 149 15.41 -17.56 15.73
CA ARG A 149 16.37 -16.97 16.68
C ARG A 149 17.69 -17.76 16.72
N SER A 150 17.58 -19.10 16.76
CA SER A 150 18.75 -19.98 16.76
C SER A 150 19.58 -19.85 15.49
N LEU A 151 18.93 -19.76 14.32
CA LEU A 151 19.60 -19.60 13.03
C LEU A 151 20.22 -18.20 12.87
N LEU A 152 19.61 -17.17 13.43
CA LEU A 152 20.19 -15.81 13.49
C LEU A 152 21.48 -15.83 14.33
N MET A 153 21.47 -16.49 15.48
CA MET A 153 22.67 -16.64 16.33
C MET A 153 23.77 -17.47 15.65
N ALA A 154 23.38 -18.47 14.86
CA ALA A 154 24.31 -19.28 14.06
C ALA A 154 24.87 -18.53 12.83
N ASN A 155 24.32 -17.34 12.53
CA ASN A 155 24.76 -16.46 11.43
C ASN A 155 24.81 -17.16 10.06
N ILE A 156 23.81 -17.99 9.76
CA ILE A 156 23.71 -18.71 8.47
C ILE A 156 23.22 -17.85 7.31
N CYS A 157 22.79 -16.62 7.59
CA CYS A 157 22.24 -15.68 6.61
C CYS A 157 23.20 -14.50 6.38
N GLU A 158 23.56 -14.27 5.11
CA GLU A 158 24.44 -13.17 4.69
C GLU A 158 23.70 -12.25 3.74
N VAL A 159 23.78 -10.93 3.97
CA VAL A 159 23.18 -9.90 3.09
C VAL A 159 24.27 -9.13 2.36
N LYS A 160 24.16 -9.07 1.03
CA LYS A 160 25.09 -8.39 0.12
C LYS A 160 24.37 -7.30 -0.67
N LEU A 161 25.08 -6.21 -0.95
CA LEU A 161 24.56 -5.17 -1.84
C LEU A 161 24.54 -5.69 -3.29
N LEU A 162 23.38 -5.56 -3.93
CA LEU A 162 23.22 -5.79 -5.36
C LEU A 162 23.32 -4.46 -6.11
N GLU A 163 24.28 -4.34 -7.00
CA GLU A 163 24.40 -3.18 -7.88
C GLU A 163 23.31 -3.21 -8.96
N THR A 164 22.31 -2.37 -8.78
CA THR A 164 21.14 -2.27 -9.66
C THR A 164 20.55 -0.87 -9.62
N LYS A 165 19.91 -0.47 -10.72
CA LYS A 165 19.12 0.78 -10.79
C LYS A 165 17.70 0.62 -10.26
N LEU A 166 17.27 -0.62 -10.00
CA LEU A 166 15.91 -0.91 -9.51
C LEU A 166 15.84 -0.71 -8.00
N ASN A 167 14.81 -0.04 -7.53
CA ASN A 167 14.58 0.16 -6.10
C ASN A 167 14.18 -1.12 -5.38
N LEU A 168 13.38 -1.99 -6.04
CA LEU A 168 13.05 -3.33 -5.58
C LEU A 168 13.68 -4.34 -6.53
N HIS A 169 14.79 -4.89 -6.12
CA HIS A 169 15.47 -5.98 -6.80
C HIS A 169 16.28 -6.75 -5.76
N PHE A 170 16.02 -8.03 -5.66
CA PHE A 170 16.79 -8.90 -4.77
C PHE A 170 16.76 -10.35 -5.25
N ILE A 171 17.76 -11.08 -4.79
CA ILE A 171 17.97 -12.49 -5.10
C ILE A 171 18.18 -13.19 -3.77
N VAL A 172 17.42 -14.25 -3.51
CA VAL A 172 17.61 -15.14 -2.38
C VAL A 172 18.19 -16.44 -2.89
N ARG A 173 19.36 -16.81 -2.40
CA ARG A 173 20.04 -18.09 -2.65
C ARG A 173 20.08 -18.88 -1.35
N VAL A 174 19.67 -20.13 -1.41
CA VAL A 174 19.70 -21.09 -0.31
C VAL A 174 20.56 -22.28 -0.71
N GLU A 175 21.36 -22.81 0.21
CA GLU A 175 22.33 -23.88 -0.06
C GLU A 175 22.25 -24.97 1.02
N LYS A 176 22.43 -26.24 0.59
CA LYS A 176 22.50 -27.43 1.44
C LYS A 176 23.23 -28.56 0.73
N ASP A 177 24.25 -29.14 1.41
CA ASP A 177 24.99 -30.33 0.94
C ASP A 177 25.47 -30.25 -0.53
N GLY A 178 25.88 -29.06 -0.99
CA GLY A 178 26.32 -28.80 -2.36
C GLY A 178 25.20 -28.53 -3.36
N GLU A 179 23.92 -28.69 -2.97
CA GLU A 179 22.78 -28.24 -3.77
C GLU A 179 22.43 -26.79 -3.46
N SER A 180 21.84 -26.08 -4.43
CA SER A 180 21.40 -24.71 -4.27
C SER A 180 20.06 -24.43 -4.97
N ALA A 181 19.32 -23.48 -4.44
CA ALA A 181 18.16 -22.90 -5.12
C ALA A 181 18.19 -21.37 -5.02
N GLU A 182 17.68 -20.72 -6.05
CA GLU A 182 17.73 -19.27 -6.17
C GLU A 182 16.39 -18.73 -6.68
N VAL A 183 15.91 -17.66 -6.06
CA VAL A 183 14.71 -16.93 -6.45
C VAL A 183 15.04 -15.46 -6.59
N GLU A 184 14.73 -14.87 -7.75
CA GLU A 184 14.94 -13.46 -8.06
C GLU A 184 13.61 -12.73 -8.20
N ILE A 185 13.48 -11.61 -7.48
CA ILE A 185 12.30 -10.73 -7.51
C ILE A 185 12.69 -9.33 -7.98
N LYS A 186 11.88 -8.77 -8.89
CA LYS A 186 12.05 -7.40 -9.40
C LYS A 186 10.74 -6.64 -9.45
N ASN A 187 10.80 -5.34 -9.20
CA ASN A 187 9.77 -4.32 -9.42
C ASN A 187 8.49 -4.44 -8.57
N LEU A 188 7.97 -5.63 -8.35
CA LEU A 188 6.80 -5.92 -7.52
C LEU A 188 7.18 -6.97 -6.47
N HIS A 189 6.55 -6.91 -5.29
CA HIS A 189 6.91 -7.73 -4.13
C HIS A 189 6.73 -9.24 -4.33
N THR A 190 5.86 -9.65 -5.24
CA THR A 190 5.60 -11.07 -5.58
C THR A 190 6.02 -11.43 -7.00
N ASN A 191 6.66 -10.51 -7.74
CA ASN A 191 7.06 -10.74 -9.12
C ASN A 191 8.36 -11.54 -9.21
N ILE A 192 8.28 -12.86 -9.16
CA ILE A 192 9.41 -13.75 -9.39
C ILE A 192 9.78 -13.71 -10.87
N VAL A 193 10.96 -13.20 -11.18
CA VAL A 193 11.46 -13.11 -12.56
C VAL A 193 12.36 -14.27 -12.95
N ARG A 194 13.00 -14.94 -11.97
CA ARG A 194 13.83 -16.11 -12.20
C ARG A 194 13.81 -17.06 -11.01
N ILE A 195 13.78 -18.36 -11.30
CA ILE A 195 14.05 -19.43 -10.34
C ILE A 195 15.13 -20.33 -10.95
N ALA A 196 16.13 -20.69 -10.14
CA ALA A 196 17.14 -21.65 -10.54
C ALA A 196 17.31 -22.73 -9.47
N LYS A 197 17.71 -23.93 -9.88
CA LYS A 197 18.17 -25.03 -9.02
C LYS A 197 19.53 -25.53 -9.52
N ASN A 198 20.51 -25.59 -8.63
CA ASN A 198 21.89 -25.98 -8.96
C ASN A 198 22.44 -25.19 -10.17
N ASP A 199 22.23 -23.88 -10.15
CA ASP A 199 22.59 -22.90 -11.18
C ASP A 199 21.87 -23.10 -12.55
N VAL A 200 20.97 -24.08 -12.67
CA VAL A 200 20.13 -24.28 -13.86
C VAL A 200 18.82 -23.50 -13.69
N THR A 201 18.56 -22.57 -14.60
CA THR A 201 17.30 -21.82 -14.61
C THR A 201 16.13 -22.73 -14.97
N ILE A 202 15.15 -22.85 -14.06
CA ILE A 202 13.93 -23.64 -14.24
C ILE A 202 12.69 -22.80 -14.54
N HIS A 203 12.76 -21.50 -14.23
CA HIS A 203 11.75 -20.51 -14.55
C HIS A 203 12.39 -19.18 -14.86
N GLN A 204 11.96 -18.49 -15.91
CA GLN A 204 12.41 -17.15 -16.25
C GLN A 204 11.31 -16.40 -17.01
N ILE A 205 11.05 -15.18 -16.58
CA ILE A 205 10.19 -14.25 -17.32
C ILE A 205 11.08 -13.44 -18.26
N ASN A 206 10.78 -13.44 -19.56
CA ASN A 206 11.44 -12.58 -20.53
C ASN A 206 11.02 -11.12 -20.27
N GLU A 207 11.92 -10.35 -19.71
CA GLU A 207 11.73 -8.91 -19.51
C GLU A 207 11.94 -8.19 -20.87
N GLU A 208 10.89 -8.06 -21.68
CA GLU A 208 10.94 -7.12 -22.81
C GLU A 208 11.13 -5.70 -22.29
N LYS A 209 12.13 -4.98 -22.84
CA LYS A 209 12.44 -3.59 -22.44
C LYS A 209 11.16 -2.73 -22.48
N GLY A 210 10.72 -2.27 -21.33
CA GLY A 210 9.61 -1.33 -21.17
C GLY A 210 8.25 -1.96 -20.79
N LYS A 211 8.10 -3.29 -20.73
CA LYS A 211 6.87 -3.96 -20.31
C LYS A 211 6.94 -4.53 -18.89
N TYR A 212 7.41 -3.73 -17.91
CA TYR A 212 7.36 -4.12 -16.48
C TYR A 212 5.93 -4.36 -15.94
N TYR A 213 4.94 -3.98 -16.72
CA TYR A 213 3.52 -4.12 -16.40
C TYR A 213 2.81 -5.15 -17.30
N GLY A 214 3.52 -6.07 -17.92
CA GLY A 214 2.93 -7.05 -18.86
C GLY A 214 1.81 -7.91 -18.29
N VAL A 215 1.65 -7.94 -16.97
CA VAL A 215 0.56 -8.61 -16.24
C VAL A 215 -0.46 -7.60 -15.70
N MET A 216 -0.14 -6.33 -15.65
CA MET A 216 -0.99 -5.29 -15.04
C MET A 216 -1.74 -4.47 -16.11
N THR A 217 -2.97 -4.08 -15.79
CA THR A 217 -3.79 -3.19 -16.64
C THR A 217 -3.06 -1.89 -16.96
N ASP A 218 -3.15 -1.40 -18.19
CA ASP A 218 -2.53 -0.15 -18.63
C ASP A 218 -3.08 1.05 -17.82
N ARG A 219 -2.16 1.81 -17.21
CA ARG A 219 -2.49 3.00 -16.41
C ARG A 219 -2.51 4.30 -17.22
N SER A 220 -2.15 4.28 -18.50
CA SER A 220 -2.12 5.48 -19.35
C SER A 220 -3.50 6.13 -19.51
N SER A 221 -4.56 5.36 -19.32
CA SER A 221 -5.94 5.83 -19.35
C SER A 221 -6.35 6.62 -18.11
N LEU A 222 -5.61 6.53 -16.98
CA LEU A 222 -5.92 7.24 -15.74
C LEU A 222 -5.82 8.76 -15.97
N ARG A 223 -6.92 9.45 -15.65
CA ARG A 223 -7.04 10.91 -15.70
C ARG A 223 -7.98 11.38 -14.60
N ILE A 224 -7.75 12.53 -14.04
CA ILE A 224 -8.52 13.06 -12.90
C ILE A 224 -10.00 13.18 -13.24
N ASP A 225 -10.34 13.76 -14.38
CA ASP A 225 -11.71 13.92 -14.87
C ASP A 225 -12.44 12.58 -15.01
N ARG A 226 -11.77 11.57 -15.57
CA ARG A 226 -12.30 10.22 -15.76
C ARG A 226 -12.40 9.43 -14.46
N ILE A 227 -11.51 9.68 -13.49
CA ILE A 227 -11.57 9.07 -12.16
C ILE A 227 -12.84 9.52 -11.42
N VAL A 228 -13.14 10.83 -11.49
CA VAL A 228 -14.36 11.38 -10.88
C VAL A 228 -15.60 10.84 -11.59
N GLU A 229 -15.64 10.85 -12.93
CA GLU A 229 -16.72 10.27 -13.72
C GLU A 229 -16.94 8.79 -13.39
N PHE A 230 -15.88 8.00 -13.30
CA PHE A 230 -15.95 6.60 -12.90
C PHE A 230 -16.58 6.45 -11.51
N ALA A 231 -16.11 7.21 -10.53
CA ALA A 231 -16.61 7.13 -9.16
C ALA A 231 -18.11 7.49 -9.04
N ASP A 232 -18.59 8.42 -9.85
CA ASP A 232 -20.00 8.82 -9.88
C ASP A 232 -20.91 7.78 -10.55
N ASN A 233 -20.42 7.07 -11.58
CA ASN A 233 -21.26 6.25 -12.46
C ASN A 233 -21.09 4.74 -12.29
N VAL A 234 -20.00 4.27 -11.69
CA VAL A 234 -19.74 2.84 -11.51
C VAL A 234 -20.80 2.17 -10.63
N GLU A 235 -21.11 0.93 -10.92
CA GLU A 235 -22.06 0.13 -10.14
C GLU A 235 -21.55 -0.08 -8.71
N LEU A 236 -22.40 0.24 -7.71
CA LEU A 236 -22.02 0.21 -6.30
C LEU A 236 -21.56 -1.16 -5.81
N SER A 237 -22.18 -2.24 -6.31
CA SER A 237 -21.81 -3.61 -5.97
C SER A 237 -20.32 -3.89 -6.23
N LEU A 238 -19.81 -3.43 -7.38
CA LEU A 238 -18.40 -3.56 -7.74
C LEU A 238 -17.47 -2.82 -6.77
N LEU A 239 -17.85 -1.61 -6.35
CA LEU A 239 -17.07 -0.83 -5.38
C LEU A 239 -17.10 -1.49 -4.00
N LYS A 240 -18.23 -2.02 -3.58
CA LYS A 240 -18.38 -2.70 -2.30
C LYS A 240 -17.45 -3.91 -2.19
N ASP A 241 -17.39 -4.74 -3.23
CA ASP A 241 -16.52 -5.92 -3.26
C ASP A 241 -15.03 -5.56 -3.10
N VAL A 242 -14.62 -4.44 -3.70
CA VAL A 242 -13.22 -3.97 -3.61
C VAL A 242 -12.93 -3.32 -2.26
N PHE A 243 -13.81 -2.43 -1.77
CA PHE A 243 -13.50 -1.59 -0.63
C PHE A 243 -13.92 -2.16 0.72
N ALA A 244 -14.81 -3.15 0.79
CA ALA A 244 -15.25 -3.72 2.06
C ALA A 244 -14.07 -4.22 2.91
N LYS A 245 -13.13 -4.94 2.30
CA LYS A 245 -11.90 -5.39 2.99
C LYS A 245 -11.00 -4.21 3.37
N GLN A 246 -10.84 -3.22 2.49
CA GLN A 246 -10.02 -2.04 2.80
C GLN A 246 -10.55 -1.27 4.00
N VAL A 247 -11.86 -1.05 4.04
CA VAL A 247 -12.51 -0.39 5.18
C VAL A 247 -12.33 -1.21 6.45
N ALA A 248 -12.63 -2.52 6.40
CA ALA A 248 -12.56 -3.39 7.58
C ALA A 248 -11.13 -3.49 8.13
N TYR A 249 -10.16 -3.82 7.30
CA TYR A 249 -8.79 -4.07 7.73
C TYR A 249 -8.08 -2.79 8.17
N ASN A 250 -8.18 -1.71 7.38
CA ASN A 250 -7.46 -0.49 7.68
C ASN A 250 -8.05 0.26 8.87
N MET A 251 -9.36 0.10 9.14
CA MET A 251 -9.94 0.62 10.37
C MET A 251 -9.59 -0.23 11.59
N ALA A 252 -9.59 -1.56 11.47
CA ALA A 252 -9.24 -2.45 12.59
C ALA A 252 -7.83 -2.17 13.10
N ILE A 253 -6.84 -2.04 12.20
CA ILE A 253 -5.48 -1.72 12.64
C ILE A 253 -5.34 -0.28 13.17
N ALA A 254 -6.20 0.66 12.72
CA ALA A 254 -6.20 2.02 13.27
C ALA A 254 -6.73 2.03 14.72
N GLU A 255 -7.76 1.25 14.99
CA GLU A 255 -8.34 1.07 16.33
C GLU A 255 -7.37 0.31 17.25
N ASP A 256 -6.72 -0.73 16.75
CA ASP A 256 -5.66 -1.45 17.46
C ASP A 256 -4.49 -0.52 17.84
N GLY A 257 -4.02 0.29 16.90
CA GLY A 257 -2.94 1.25 17.12
C GLY A 257 -3.27 2.35 18.15
N LEU A 258 -4.56 2.68 18.30
CA LEU A 258 -5.01 3.62 19.34
C LEU A 258 -5.22 2.96 20.69
N SER A 259 -5.60 1.66 20.73
CA SER A 259 -5.85 0.94 21.98
C SER A 259 -4.60 0.34 22.60
N SER A 260 -3.65 -0.09 21.78
CA SER A 260 -2.41 -0.77 22.19
C SER A 260 -1.22 0.20 22.23
N ASP A 261 -0.11 -0.23 22.79
CA ASP A 261 1.12 0.56 22.91
C ASP A 261 2.12 0.13 21.82
N TYR A 262 2.03 0.80 20.67
CA TYR A 262 2.97 0.63 19.57
C TYR A 262 3.91 1.83 19.44
N GLY A 263 5.19 1.57 19.23
CA GLY A 263 6.18 2.59 18.91
C GLY A 263 6.25 3.71 19.95
N VAL A 264 6.01 4.93 19.50
CA VAL A 264 5.98 6.15 20.35
C VAL A 264 4.55 6.63 20.64
N MET A 265 3.55 5.85 20.27
CA MET A 265 2.12 6.12 20.49
C MET A 265 1.68 7.47 19.88
N ILE A 266 2.14 7.75 18.66
CA ILE A 266 1.96 9.05 18.01
C ILE A 266 0.49 9.43 17.86
N GLY A 267 -0.41 8.47 17.58
CA GLY A 267 -1.83 8.73 17.45
C GLY A 267 -2.48 9.13 18.78
N LYS A 268 -2.10 8.48 19.89
CA LYS A 268 -2.56 8.88 21.23
C LYS A 268 -2.10 10.30 21.58
N ALA A 269 -0.84 10.64 21.26
CA ALA A 269 -0.30 11.96 21.46
C ALA A 269 -1.04 13.03 20.61
N ILE A 270 -1.40 12.72 19.37
CA ILE A 270 -2.19 13.62 18.52
C ILE A 270 -3.57 13.86 19.14
N LEU A 271 -4.30 12.79 19.54
CA LEU A 271 -5.63 12.92 20.14
C LEU A 271 -5.64 13.70 21.44
N ALA A 272 -4.60 13.55 22.26
CA ALA A 272 -4.45 14.32 23.51
C ALA A 272 -4.30 15.83 23.27
N ASN A 273 -3.79 16.24 22.10
CA ASN A 273 -3.56 17.63 21.76
C ASN A 273 -4.60 18.23 20.80
N ASP A 274 -5.25 17.40 19.99
CA ASP A 274 -6.23 17.84 18.96
C ASP A 274 -7.37 16.82 18.85
N ALA A 275 -8.46 17.04 19.56
CA ALA A 275 -9.66 16.21 19.52
C ALA A 275 -10.63 16.59 18.38
N SER A 276 -10.30 17.57 17.55
CA SER A 276 -11.10 17.94 16.37
C SER A 276 -11.19 16.80 15.36
N LEU A 277 -12.13 16.87 14.42
CA LEU A 277 -12.23 15.88 13.35
C LEU A 277 -10.92 15.75 12.53
N PRO A 278 -10.25 16.83 12.13
CA PRO A 278 -8.91 16.73 11.53
C PRO A 278 -7.88 16.04 12.43
N GLY A 279 -7.89 16.32 13.75
CA GLY A 279 -7.03 15.68 14.73
C GLY A 279 -7.29 14.17 14.82
N LYS A 280 -8.56 13.76 14.93
CA LYS A 280 -8.96 12.33 14.90
C LYS A 280 -8.48 11.63 13.63
N ILE A 281 -8.69 12.22 12.46
CA ILE A 281 -8.28 11.66 11.17
C ILE A 281 -6.76 11.41 11.14
N LYS A 282 -5.98 12.39 11.56
CA LYS A 282 -4.51 12.27 11.65
C LYS A 282 -4.11 11.17 12.63
N ALA A 283 -4.73 11.14 13.80
CA ALA A 283 -4.44 10.19 14.85
C ALA A 283 -4.69 8.74 14.41
N TYR A 284 -5.84 8.46 13.82
CA TYR A 284 -6.18 7.11 13.33
C TYR A 284 -5.23 6.65 12.21
N ALA A 285 -4.96 7.50 11.23
CA ALA A 285 -4.04 7.16 10.14
C ALA A 285 -2.59 6.94 10.63
N ALA A 286 -2.14 7.77 11.58
CA ALA A 286 -0.82 7.65 12.17
C ALA A 286 -0.70 6.38 13.03
N SER A 287 -1.69 6.10 13.90
CA SER A 287 -1.73 4.89 14.73
C SER A 287 -1.73 3.61 13.90
N ALA A 288 -2.53 3.57 12.83
CA ALA A 288 -2.56 2.43 11.94
C ALA A 288 -1.19 2.15 11.30
N SER A 289 -0.53 3.22 10.85
CA SER A 289 0.80 3.11 10.25
C SER A 289 1.86 2.70 11.29
N GLU A 290 1.80 3.26 12.50
CA GLU A 290 2.70 2.92 13.59
C GLU A 290 2.51 1.47 14.05
N ALA A 291 1.27 1.04 14.31
CA ALA A 291 0.97 -0.35 14.69
C ALA A 291 1.49 -1.34 13.63
N ARG A 292 1.23 -1.06 12.35
CA ARG A 292 1.73 -1.86 11.23
C ARG A 292 3.25 -1.97 11.22
N MET A 293 3.96 -0.87 11.42
CA MET A 293 5.44 -0.84 11.38
C MET A 293 6.07 -1.44 12.64
N CYS A 294 5.33 -1.46 13.75
CA CYS A 294 5.78 -1.95 15.04
C CYS A 294 5.25 -3.36 15.39
N GLY A 295 4.79 -4.13 14.39
CA GLY A 295 4.56 -5.56 14.55
C GLY A 295 3.11 -5.98 14.86
N SER A 296 2.11 -5.11 14.64
CA SER A 296 0.71 -5.54 14.68
C SER A 296 0.47 -6.71 13.73
N GLN A 297 -0.25 -7.71 14.21
CA GLN A 297 -0.61 -8.91 13.46
C GLN A 297 -1.87 -8.74 12.60
N LEU A 298 -2.43 -7.53 12.58
CA LEU A 298 -3.60 -7.23 11.76
C LEU A 298 -3.19 -6.93 10.32
N PRO A 299 -3.90 -7.50 9.34
CA PRO A 299 -3.65 -7.19 7.94
C PRO A 299 -4.15 -5.79 7.57
N VAL A 300 -3.57 -5.24 6.52
CA VAL A 300 -4.01 -4.01 5.87
C VAL A 300 -4.30 -4.26 4.40
N VAL A 301 -5.11 -3.41 3.77
CA VAL A 301 -5.21 -3.38 2.32
C VAL A 301 -4.31 -2.27 1.79
N THR A 302 -3.38 -2.66 0.92
CA THR A 302 -2.36 -1.76 0.34
C THR A 302 -2.96 -0.81 -0.70
N ASN A 303 -2.17 0.16 -1.12
CA ASN A 303 -2.33 0.88 -2.37
C ASN A 303 -0.95 1.06 -2.99
N SER A 304 -0.82 0.76 -4.28
CA SER A 304 0.46 0.85 -5.02
C SER A 304 1.61 0.10 -4.33
N GLY A 305 1.28 -1.06 -3.73
CA GLY A 305 2.25 -1.95 -3.07
C GLY A 305 2.68 -1.51 -1.67
N SER A 306 2.06 -0.49 -1.05
CA SER A 306 2.36 -0.04 0.30
C SER A 306 1.13 -0.02 1.19
N GLY A 307 1.22 -0.68 2.38
CA GLY A 307 0.15 -0.66 3.38
C GLY A 307 -0.09 0.73 3.94
N ASN A 308 0.98 1.49 4.23
CA ASN A 308 0.82 2.88 4.72
C ASN A 308 0.13 3.78 3.71
N GLN A 309 0.32 3.56 2.41
CA GLN A 309 -0.44 4.27 1.37
C GLN A 309 -1.92 3.88 1.38
N GLY A 310 -2.21 2.58 1.50
CA GLY A 310 -3.59 2.09 1.63
C GLY A 310 -4.31 2.68 2.84
N ILE A 311 -3.64 2.71 4.00
CA ILE A 311 -4.12 3.35 5.24
C ILE A 311 -4.40 4.84 5.00
N ALA A 312 -3.41 5.59 4.50
CA ALA A 312 -3.51 7.04 4.33
C ALA A 312 -4.55 7.43 3.25
N ALA A 313 -4.82 6.58 2.28
CA ALA A 313 -5.86 6.81 1.27
C ALA A 313 -7.27 6.46 1.76
N SER A 314 -7.43 5.55 2.73
CA SER A 314 -8.75 5.03 3.12
C SER A 314 -9.24 5.52 4.48
N VAL A 315 -8.42 5.43 5.53
CA VAL A 315 -8.83 5.78 6.90
C VAL A 315 -9.40 7.20 7.02
N PRO A 316 -8.79 8.24 6.41
CA PRO A 316 -9.36 9.58 6.43
C PRO A 316 -10.77 9.68 5.85
N ILE A 317 -11.02 8.97 4.73
CA ILE A 317 -12.32 8.97 4.06
C ILE A 317 -13.38 8.30 4.93
N VAL A 318 -13.05 7.13 5.48
CA VAL A 318 -13.98 6.34 6.32
C VAL A 318 -14.38 7.12 7.57
N LEU A 319 -13.41 7.68 8.27
CA LEU A 319 -13.69 8.50 9.46
C LEU A 319 -14.49 9.74 9.12
N TYR A 320 -14.10 10.48 8.09
CA TYR A 320 -14.81 11.68 7.67
C TYR A 320 -16.25 11.38 7.30
N ALA A 321 -16.46 10.32 6.51
CA ALA A 321 -17.81 9.90 6.10
C ALA A 321 -18.68 9.51 7.29
N LYS A 322 -18.15 8.75 8.24
CA LYS A 322 -18.85 8.34 9.46
C LYS A 322 -19.23 9.55 10.34
N GLU A 323 -18.27 10.41 10.64
CA GLU A 323 -18.49 11.59 11.51
C GLU A 323 -19.44 12.62 10.90
N LYS A 324 -19.47 12.74 9.59
CA LYS A 324 -20.36 13.64 8.85
C LYS A 324 -21.70 13.01 8.44
N GLY A 325 -21.91 11.72 8.71
CA GLY A 325 -23.14 11.00 8.39
C GLY A 325 -23.39 10.81 6.90
N PHE A 326 -22.33 10.65 6.10
CA PHE A 326 -22.48 10.27 4.69
C PHE A 326 -22.93 8.81 4.57
N SER A 327 -23.65 8.49 3.50
CA SER A 327 -24.02 7.11 3.20
C SER A 327 -22.81 6.23 2.86
N GLU A 328 -22.96 4.92 3.07
CA GLU A 328 -21.94 3.92 2.68
C GLU A 328 -21.63 4.02 1.19
N GLU A 329 -22.64 4.19 0.34
CA GLU A 329 -22.44 4.41 -1.09
C GLU A 329 -21.55 5.59 -1.37
N ARG A 330 -21.80 6.75 -0.75
CA ARG A 330 -21.03 7.96 -0.98
C ARG A 330 -19.59 7.79 -0.49
N MET A 331 -19.40 7.09 0.61
CA MET A 331 -18.08 6.72 1.13
C MET A 331 -17.29 5.84 0.13
N TYR A 332 -17.90 4.80 -0.43
CA TYR A 332 -17.21 3.94 -1.42
C TYR A 332 -16.86 4.69 -2.69
N ARG A 333 -17.71 5.59 -3.17
CA ARG A 333 -17.41 6.45 -4.32
C ARG A 333 -16.22 7.37 -4.03
N ALA A 334 -16.13 7.94 -2.84
CA ALA A 334 -15.00 8.75 -2.41
C ALA A 334 -13.71 7.92 -2.25
N LEU A 335 -13.80 6.68 -1.78
CA LEU A 335 -12.68 5.75 -1.74
C LEU A 335 -12.17 5.42 -3.15
N ALA A 336 -13.04 5.31 -4.15
CA ALA A 336 -12.65 5.12 -5.54
C ALA A 336 -11.81 6.31 -6.05
N VAL A 337 -12.27 7.55 -5.78
CA VAL A 337 -11.52 8.77 -6.11
C VAL A 337 -10.15 8.77 -5.43
N ALA A 338 -10.12 8.56 -4.12
CA ALA A 338 -8.89 8.61 -3.32
C ALA A 338 -7.85 7.58 -3.78
N ASN A 339 -8.28 6.33 -3.96
CA ASN A 339 -7.38 5.25 -4.35
C ASN A 339 -6.88 5.40 -5.78
N LEU A 340 -7.76 5.67 -6.76
CA LEU A 340 -7.35 5.84 -8.15
C LEU A 340 -6.46 7.06 -8.35
N LEU A 341 -6.70 8.16 -7.64
CA LEU A 341 -5.85 9.35 -7.71
C LEU A 341 -4.47 9.10 -7.12
N THR A 342 -4.40 8.35 -6.01
CA THR A 342 -3.14 7.88 -5.42
C THR A 342 -2.35 7.04 -6.43
N ILE A 343 -3.00 6.06 -7.08
CA ILE A 343 -2.39 5.20 -8.11
C ILE A 343 -1.93 6.03 -9.30
N TYR A 344 -2.75 6.99 -9.77
CA TYR A 344 -2.40 7.89 -10.87
C TYR A 344 -1.09 8.65 -10.58
N GLN A 345 -0.97 9.26 -9.40
CA GLN A 345 0.25 9.98 -9.01
C GLN A 345 1.44 9.01 -8.92
N LYS A 346 1.25 7.81 -8.34
CA LYS A 346 2.31 6.79 -8.22
C LYS A 346 2.77 6.28 -9.58
N THR A 347 1.93 6.28 -10.58
CA THR A 347 2.32 5.92 -11.96
C THR A 347 3.37 6.90 -12.52
N HIS A 348 3.30 8.18 -12.15
CA HIS A 348 4.23 9.21 -12.63
C HIS A 348 5.52 9.31 -11.81
N ILE A 349 5.45 9.14 -10.49
CA ILE A 349 6.63 9.27 -9.60
C ILE A 349 7.35 7.95 -9.33
N GLY A 350 6.79 6.85 -9.81
CA GLY A 350 7.30 5.49 -9.59
C GLY A 350 6.71 4.83 -8.34
N ARG A 351 6.42 3.54 -8.45
CA ARG A 351 5.79 2.71 -7.41
C ARG A 351 6.63 2.65 -6.14
N LEU A 352 7.95 2.49 -6.31
CA LEU A 352 8.96 2.54 -5.26
C LEU A 352 9.86 3.76 -5.49
N SER A 353 9.34 4.93 -5.17
CA SER A 353 10.08 6.18 -5.35
C SER A 353 10.84 6.56 -4.07
N ALA A 354 11.84 7.44 -4.21
CA ALA A 354 12.50 8.09 -3.07
C ALA A 354 11.53 9.00 -2.28
N PHE A 355 10.47 9.48 -2.91
CA PHE A 355 9.40 10.23 -2.28
C PHE A 355 8.48 9.30 -1.49
N CYS A 356 8.11 9.70 -0.29
CA CYS A 356 7.18 8.93 0.53
C CYS A 356 5.81 8.86 -0.16
N GLY A 357 5.31 7.64 -0.35
CA GLY A 357 4.00 7.41 -0.97
C GLY A 357 2.83 7.95 -0.16
N ALA A 358 3.02 8.20 1.15
CA ALA A 358 2.01 8.83 1.98
C ALA A 358 1.60 10.20 1.45
N VAL A 359 2.50 10.96 0.82
CA VAL A 359 2.16 12.27 0.21
C VAL A 359 1.11 12.09 -0.90
N SER A 360 1.31 11.13 -1.81
CA SER A 360 0.34 10.82 -2.86
C SER A 360 -0.99 10.33 -2.29
N ALA A 361 -0.94 9.48 -1.25
CA ALA A 361 -2.12 8.97 -0.58
C ALA A 361 -2.91 10.06 0.15
N CYS A 362 -2.23 11.00 0.80
CA CYS A 362 -2.88 12.17 1.44
C CYS A 362 -3.54 13.09 0.40
N CYS A 363 -2.89 13.31 -0.75
CA CYS A 363 -3.53 14.04 -1.87
C CYS A 363 -4.79 13.32 -2.37
N GLY A 364 -4.73 11.99 -2.51
CA GLY A 364 -5.89 11.17 -2.85
C GLY A 364 -7.01 11.28 -1.82
N ALA A 365 -6.68 11.17 -0.53
CA ALA A 365 -7.63 11.31 0.57
C ALA A 365 -8.29 12.71 0.59
N GLY A 366 -7.51 13.77 0.42
CA GLY A 366 -8.02 15.14 0.32
C GLY A 366 -9.01 15.31 -0.84
N ALA A 367 -8.70 14.74 -2.00
CA ALA A 367 -9.62 14.73 -3.14
C ALA A 367 -10.91 13.94 -2.85
N GLY A 368 -10.82 12.79 -2.18
CA GLY A 368 -11.97 12.00 -1.76
C GLY A 368 -12.87 12.73 -0.76
N ILE A 369 -12.30 13.43 0.22
CA ILE A 369 -13.07 14.28 1.16
C ILE A 369 -13.75 15.42 0.40
N THR A 370 -13.04 16.09 -0.52
CA THR A 370 -13.61 17.14 -1.36
C THR A 370 -14.78 16.60 -2.21
N PHE A 371 -14.64 15.38 -2.74
CA PHE A 371 -15.70 14.72 -3.49
C PHE A 371 -16.94 14.44 -2.59
N LEU A 372 -16.75 14.05 -1.33
CA LEU A 372 -17.86 13.90 -0.37
C LEU A 372 -18.61 15.22 -0.19
N GLU A 373 -17.92 16.33 0.02
CA GLU A 373 -18.52 17.63 0.31
C GLU A 373 -19.23 18.25 -0.91
N ILE A 374 -18.62 18.20 -2.09
CA ILE A 374 -19.20 18.76 -3.33
C ILE A 374 -20.53 18.09 -3.67
N GLY A 375 -20.68 16.78 -3.44
CA GLY A 375 -21.94 16.07 -3.66
C GLY A 375 -23.09 16.54 -2.78
N ARG A 376 -22.82 17.22 -1.65
CA ARG A 376 -23.87 17.86 -0.81
C ARG A 376 -24.38 19.18 -1.36
N ALA A 377 -23.59 19.87 -2.15
CA ALA A 377 -23.97 21.19 -2.71
C ALA A 377 -25.01 21.09 -3.84
N HIS A 378 -25.44 19.90 -4.22
CA HIS A 378 -26.42 19.63 -5.27
C HIS A 378 -27.72 18.97 -4.79
N VAL A 379 -27.97 18.93 -3.48
CA VAL A 379 -29.23 18.43 -2.90
C VAL A 379 -30.04 19.58 -2.33
#